data_c7b2d5a141afc7932f49836876a4e13f
#
_entry.id   c7b2d5a141afc7932f49836876a4e13f
#
_cell.length_a   1.000
_cell.length_b   1.000
_cell.length_c   1.000
_cell.angle_alpha   90.00
_cell.angle_beta   90.00
_cell.angle_gamma   90.00
#
_symmetry.space_group_name_H-M   'P 1'
#
loop_
_entity.id
_entity.type
_entity.pdbx_description
1 polymer ?
#
loop_
_entity_poly.entity_id
_entity_poly.type
_entity_poly.pdbx_seq_one_letter_code
_entity_poly.pdbx_strand_id
1 'polypeptide(L)'
;MKNQKIKNFLLWFLSDIMFLFSSASALSVRWARQNYPMQSFRNVYFVLSSDTSGHDSGTFFSALKGFLIPSLVIYIVYRIVLFILKKKNINLSAYIFAKLNALYMIAVVLLSVILLKAWNYPLFARKVNGKPVSSEFYKENYTDPFEVKIIAPQIKRNLILIFMESMESSYATVKDGGVFLEDIIPNLSRTAKENVNFSADSLIGGGHNLEGTSWTGAGLISKLTGVPYFNPFITENGNVYCLRRALSLGDVLKSQGYNLVFSMGSEKQFENRDAFLEGHGFDVHDIVWYKEHGFISKYYRVFWGFEDLKLYEAAKTELTELAKSSSPFCYGMLTVDTHFPYGYKCPLCKDDFSHPMMNVLRCADSQVNEFINWCKAQSWFSNTTIAIMGDHCYLNAPENNFIDECSPLSKKQINERRRFFNLIINPSSKINIDMQKNRDFSSFDMFPTVLECLGNQIEGGRLALGQSLLSKNPTLIEKYGEKKVNKEIMKRSVEYEQLR
;
A
#
# COMPACT_ATOMS: atom_id res chain seq x y z
N MET A 1 -29.48 22.97 48.03
CA MET A 1 -28.14 22.36 48.30
C MET A 1 -27.87 21.09 47.53
N LYS A 2 -28.74 20.09 47.45
CA LYS A 2 -28.57 18.81 46.76
C LYS A 2 -28.31 18.99 45.22
N ASN A 3 -29.12 19.82 44.56
CA ASN A 3 -28.97 20.12 43.12
C ASN A 3 -27.65 20.82 42.77
N GLN A 4 -27.11 21.70 43.63
CA GLN A 4 -25.84 22.38 43.38
C GLN A 4 -24.64 21.42 43.51
N LYS A 5 -24.71 20.48 44.45
CA LYS A 5 -23.66 19.43 44.59
C LYS A 5 -23.62 18.52 43.37
N ILE A 6 -24.77 18.12 42.88
CA ILE A 6 -24.90 17.29 41.67
C ILE A 6 -24.37 18.07 40.47
N LYS A 7 -24.75 19.33 40.28
CA LYS A 7 -24.26 20.16 39.16
C LYS A 7 -22.74 20.31 39.20
N ASN A 8 -22.16 20.57 40.36
CA ASN A 8 -20.70 20.67 40.49
C ASN A 8 -20.00 19.35 40.21
N PHE A 9 -20.54 18.23 40.69
CA PHE A 9 -20.01 16.89 40.39
C PHE A 9 -19.99 16.62 38.87
N LEU A 10 -21.10 16.89 38.18
CA LEU A 10 -21.20 16.71 36.74
C LEU A 10 -20.19 17.59 35.97
N LEU A 11 -20.02 18.83 36.38
CA LEU A 11 -19.03 19.74 35.79
C LEU A 11 -17.59 19.20 35.93
N TRP A 12 -17.23 18.70 37.10
CA TRP A 12 -15.92 18.08 37.33
C TRP A 12 -15.73 16.82 36.48
N PHE A 13 -16.70 15.95 36.45
CA PHE A 13 -16.67 14.70 35.71
C PHE A 13 -16.55 14.92 34.19
N LEU A 14 -17.38 15.81 33.64
CA LEU A 14 -17.32 16.17 32.23
C LEU A 14 -15.99 16.83 31.87
N SER A 15 -15.47 17.70 32.74
CA SER A 15 -14.17 18.35 32.53
C SER A 15 -13.01 17.33 32.49
N ASP A 16 -13.04 16.32 33.37
CA ASP A 16 -12.04 15.23 33.37
C ASP A 16 -12.08 14.43 32.08
N ILE A 17 -13.27 14.06 31.61
CA ILE A 17 -13.45 13.34 30.34
C ILE A 17 -12.93 14.19 29.17
N MET A 18 -13.28 15.47 29.12
CA MET A 18 -12.83 16.39 28.08
C MET A 18 -11.30 16.53 28.06
N PHE A 19 -10.67 16.62 29.23
CA PHE A 19 -9.22 16.69 29.34
C PHE A 19 -8.53 15.42 28.80
N LEU A 20 -8.98 14.27 29.25
CA LEU A 20 -8.42 12.98 28.82
C LEU A 20 -8.60 12.76 27.31
N PHE A 21 -9.81 13.00 26.81
CA PHE A 21 -10.13 12.84 25.39
C PHE A 21 -9.30 13.77 24.51
N SER A 22 -9.15 15.04 24.91
CA SER A 22 -8.35 16.02 24.16
C SER A 22 -6.88 15.59 24.11
N SER A 23 -6.31 15.18 25.25
CA SER A 23 -4.92 14.70 25.32
C SER A 23 -4.70 13.48 24.44
N ALA A 24 -5.62 12.51 24.49
CA ALA A 24 -5.57 11.30 23.65
C ALA A 24 -5.65 11.65 22.16
N SER A 25 -6.52 12.57 21.77
CA SER A 25 -6.68 13.00 20.37
C SER A 25 -5.41 13.64 19.80
N ALA A 26 -4.76 14.56 20.54
CA ALA A 26 -3.52 15.19 20.07
C ALA A 26 -2.37 14.17 19.93
N LEU A 27 -2.23 13.30 20.91
CA LEU A 27 -1.19 12.28 20.91
C LEU A 27 -1.43 11.21 19.84
N SER A 28 -2.68 10.85 19.56
CA SER A 28 -3.01 9.90 18.49
C SER A 28 -2.64 10.46 17.11
N VAL A 29 -2.90 11.74 16.82
CA VAL A 29 -2.47 12.38 15.57
C VAL A 29 -0.93 12.39 15.46
N ARG A 30 -0.24 12.71 16.55
CA ARG A 30 1.23 12.66 16.60
C ARG A 30 1.75 11.26 16.34
N TRP A 31 1.22 10.27 17.06
CA TRP A 31 1.57 8.85 16.92
C TRP A 31 1.35 8.38 15.48
N ALA A 32 0.17 8.61 14.92
CA ALA A 32 -0.16 8.18 13.58
C ALA A 32 0.79 8.82 12.54
N ARG A 33 1.11 10.12 12.67
CA ARG A 33 2.07 10.78 11.78
C ARG A 33 3.50 10.24 11.90
N GLN A 34 3.90 9.82 13.10
CA GLN A 34 5.23 9.25 13.33
C GLN A 34 5.35 7.83 12.76
N ASN A 35 4.31 7.02 12.91
CA ASN A 35 4.30 5.64 12.48
C ASN A 35 3.97 5.46 10.99
N TYR A 36 3.27 6.43 10.39
CA TYR A 36 2.85 6.40 8.99
C TYR A 36 3.29 7.65 8.23
N PRO A 37 4.61 7.98 8.21
CA PRO A 37 5.12 9.25 7.67
C PRO A 37 4.91 9.41 6.17
N MET A 38 4.82 8.30 5.43
CA MET A 38 4.60 8.26 3.97
C MET A 38 3.12 8.16 3.59
N GLN A 39 2.22 8.01 4.58
CA GLN A 39 0.78 7.87 4.37
C GLN A 39 0.06 9.18 4.66
N SER A 40 -1.00 9.47 3.90
CA SER A 40 -1.91 10.55 4.28
C SER A 40 -2.74 10.13 5.50
N PHE A 41 -3.20 11.10 6.29
CA PHE A 41 -4.12 10.81 7.40
C PHE A 41 -5.36 10.03 6.95
N ARG A 42 -5.85 10.29 5.74
CA ARG A 42 -7.00 9.59 5.14
C ARG A 42 -6.72 8.10 5.00
N ASN A 43 -5.53 7.73 4.54
CA ASN A 43 -5.12 6.34 4.36
C ASN A 43 -4.98 5.65 5.71
N VAL A 44 -4.34 6.31 6.69
CA VAL A 44 -4.20 5.77 8.06
C VAL A 44 -5.57 5.60 8.71
N TYR A 45 -6.46 6.58 8.59
CA TYR A 45 -7.82 6.49 9.13
C TYR A 45 -8.58 5.30 8.51
N PHE A 46 -8.41 5.09 7.21
CA PHE A 46 -9.02 3.95 6.52
C PHE A 46 -8.53 2.62 7.09
N VAL A 47 -7.22 2.40 7.12
CA VAL A 47 -6.64 1.16 7.66
C VAL A 47 -7.12 0.90 9.09
N LEU A 48 -7.15 1.93 9.94
CA LEU A 48 -7.63 1.81 11.32
C LEU A 48 -9.14 1.62 11.47
N SER A 49 -9.93 2.04 10.48
CA SER A 49 -11.40 1.89 10.46
C SER A 49 -11.90 0.69 9.65
N SER A 50 -11.00 0.02 8.93
CA SER A 50 -11.30 -1.22 8.22
C SER A 50 -11.60 -2.36 9.20
N ASP A 51 -12.20 -3.43 8.70
CA ASP A 51 -12.44 -4.64 9.50
C ASP A 51 -11.14 -5.07 10.17
N THR A 52 -11.20 -5.24 11.49
CA THR A 52 -10.02 -5.60 12.32
C THR A 52 -9.65 -7.08 12.23
N SER A 53 -10.40 -7.88 11.46
CA SER A 53 -10.02 -9.25 11.16
C SER A 53 -8.69 -9.23 10.38
N GLY A 54 -7.63 -9.67 11.03
CA GLY A 54 -6.29 -9.66 10.43
C GLY A 54 -5.32 -8.56 10.91
N HIS A 55 -5.74 -7.62 11.78
CA HIS A 55 -4.83 -6.65 12.38
C HIS A 55 -3.80 -7.34 13.28
N ASP A 56 -2.52 -6.99 13.09
CA ASP A 56 -1.46 -7.44 13.97
C ASP A 56 -1.59 -6.79 15.36
N SER A 57 -1.39 -7.61 16.40
CA SER A 57 -1.31 -7.14 17.80
C SER A 57 -0.23 -6.07 18.00
N GLY A 58 0.82 -6.05 17.17
CA GLY A 58 1.89 -5.05 17.21
C GLY A 58 1.40 -3.63 17.01
N THR A 59 0.50 -3.38 16.08
CA THR A 59 -0.12 -2.06 15.87
C THR A 59 -0.91 -1.60 17.09
N PHE A 60 -1.65 -2.51 17.73
CA PHE A 60 -2.36 -2.21 18.98
C PHE A 60 -1.40 -1.84 20.12
N PHE A 61 -0.31 -2.61 20.30
CA PHE A 61 0.70 -2.32 21.32
C PHE A 61 1.46 -1.02 21.03
N SER A 62 1.74 -0.70 19.76
CA SER A 62 2.32 0.58 19.36
C SER A 62 1.40 1.74 19.69
N ALA A 63 0.11 1.66 19.38
CA ALA A 63 -0.89 2.66 19.75
C ALA A 63 -1.03 2.81 21.27
N LEU A 64 -1.05 1.71 22.02
CA LEU A 64 -1.10 1.70 23.47
C LEU A 64 0.07 2.48 24.07
N LYS A 65 1.30 2.23 23.62
CA LYS A 65 2.53 2.90 24.06
C LYS A 65 2.60 4.34 23.52
N GLY A 66 2.18 4.58 22.29
CA GLY A 66 2.35 5.84 21.59
C GLY A 66 1.42 6.97 22.06
N PHE A 67 0.18 6.67 22.42
CA PHE A 67 -0.76 7.70 22.85
C PHE A 67 -1.65 7.34 24.04
N LEU A 68 -2.07 6.09 24.22
CA LEU A 68 -2.99 5.75 25.32
C LEU A 68 -2.31 5.88 26.69
N ILE A 69 -1.17 5.20 26.89
CA ILE A 69 -0.41 5.29 28.16
C ILE A 69 0.07 6.72 28.43
N PRO A 70 0.69 7.45 27.47
CA PRO A 70 1.06 8.85 27.68
C PRO A 70 -0.12 9.75 28.05
N SER A 71 -1.30 9.55 27.45
CA SER A 71 -2.52 10.30 27.81
C SER A 71 -2.94 10.05 29.24
N LEU A 72 -2.87 8.80 29.69
CA LEU A 72 -3.19 8.42 31.07
C LEU A 72 -2.18 9.02 32.05
N VAL A 73 -0.89 9.02 31.73
CA VAL A 73 0.16 9.64 32.55
C VAL A 73 -0.08 11.15 32.69
N ILE A 74 -0.37 11.84 31.59
CA ILE A 74 -0.73 13.27 31.60
C ILE A 74 -1.94 13.50 32.49
N TYR A 75 -2.96 12.67 32.40
CA TYR A 75 -4.15 12.77 33.25
C TYR A 75 -3.82 12.54 34.74
N ILE A 76 -2.99 11.56 35.07
CA ILE A 76 -2.56 11.30 36.44
C ILE A 76 -1.79 12.53 37.00
N VAL A 77 -0.84 13.07 36.25
CA VAL A 77 -0.09 14.28 36.65
C VAL A 77 -1.04 15.46 36.87
N TYR A 78 -1.97 15.68 35.97
CA TYR A 78 -3.01 16.69 36.11
C TYR A 78 -3.82 16.49 37.40
N ARG A 79 -4.23 15.27 37.75
CA ARG A 79 -4.95 14.98 39.01
C ARG A 79 -4.09 15.21 40.25
N ILE A 80 -2.80 14.89 40.18
CA ILE A 80 -1.84 15.17 41.27
C ILE A 80 -1.71 16.68 41.47
N VAL A 81 -1.59 17.46 40.41
CA VAL A 81 -1.52 18.93 40.50
C VAL A 81 -2.77 19.50 41.17
N LEU A 82 -3.96 19.05 40.77
CA LEU A 82 -5.21 19.46 41.37
C LEU A 82 -5.28 19.11 42.87
N PHE A 83 -4.80 17.94 43.25
CA PHE A 83 -4.73 17.51 44.65
C PHE A 83 -3.79 18.40 45.45
N ILE A 84 -2.61 18.75 44.92
CA ILE A 84 -1.65 19.68 45.58
C ILE A 84 -2.25 21.08 45.76
N LEU A 85 -2.90 21.62 44.73
CA LEU A 85 -3.57 22.92 44.80
C LEU A 85 -4.63 22.93 45.87
N LYS A 86 -5.45 21.89 45.96
CA LYS A 86 -6.45 21.72 47.01
C LYS A 86 -5.81 21.65 48.40
N LYS A 87 -4.69 20.93 48.57
CA LYS A 87 -3.96 20.86 49.85
C LYS A 87 -3.36 22.18 50.26
N LYS A 88 -3.01 23.06 49.30
CA LYS A 88 -2.54 24.45 49.56
C LYS A 88 -3.68 25.47 49.76
N ASN A 89 -4.91 25.01 49.96
CA ASN A 89 -6.13 25.84 50.08
C ASN A 89 -6.44 26.71 48.85
N ILE A 90 -5.87 26.38 47.69
CA ILE A 90 -6.21 27.02 46.42
C ILE A 90 -7.46 26.31 45.89
N ASN A 91 -8.63 26.80 46.23
CA ASN A 91 -9.90 26.23 45.79
C ASN A 91 -10.36 26.85 44.45
N LEU A 92 -10.15 26.12 43.37
CA LEU A 92 -10.75 26.46 42.08
C LEU A 92 -12.25 26.14 42.13
N SER A 93 -13.11 27.11 41.81
CA SER A 93 -14.51 26.81 41.65
C SER A 93 -14.73 25.86 40.47
N ALA A 94 -15.74 24.99 40.53
CA ALA A 94 -16.09 24.06 39.46
C ALA A 94 -16.28 24.79 38.10
N TYR A 95 -16.73 26.03 38.15
CA TYR A 95 -16.92 26.86 36.96
C TYR A 95 -15.59 27.32 36.31
N ILE A 96 -14.64 27.82 37.14
CA ILE A 96 -13.29 28.20 36.65
C ILE A 96 -12.57 26.99 36.09
N PHE A 97 -12.66 25.86 36.77
CA PHE A 97 -12.08 24.61 36.34
C PHE A 97 -12.64 24.16 34.98
N ALA A 98 -13.95 24.18 34.82
CA ALA A 98 -14.59 23.83 33.52
C ALA A 98 -14.16 24.80 32.41
N LYS A 99 -14.02 26.11 32.67
CA LYS A 99 -13.51 27.07 31.68
C LYS A 99 -12.07 26.76 31.26
N LEU A 100 -11.18 26.49 32.21
CA LEU A 100 -9.78 26.17 31.92
C LEU A 100 -9.67 24.88 31.06
N ASN A 101 -10.47 23.86 31.37
CA ASN A 101 -10.49 22.65 30.58
C ASN A 101 -11.10 22.86 29.18
N ALA A 102 -12.11 23.72 29.05
CA ALA A 102 -12.66 24.08 27.76
C ALA A 102 -11.62 24.85 26.90
N LEU A 103 -10.87 25.77 27.47
CA LEU A 103 -9.78 26.47 26.79
C LEU A 103 -8.66 25.48 26.37
N TYR A 104 -8.28 24.55 27.25
CA TYR A 104 -7.33 23.51 26.94
C TYR A 104 -7.82 22.67 25.77
N MET A 105 -9.07 22.20 25.80
CA MET A 105 -9.68 21.43 24.71
C MET A 105 -9.64 22.18 23.38
N ILE A 106 -10.01 23.46 23.36
CA ILE A 106 -9.96 24.31 22.17
C ILE A 106 -8.52 24.40 21.64
N ALA A 107 -7.55 24.66 22.53
CA ALA A 107 -6.14 24.72 22.12
C ALA A 107 -5.63 23.42 21.53
N VAL A 108 -5.99 22.29 22.13
CA VAL A 108 -5.59 20.97 21.65
C VAL A 108 -6.27 20.60 20.33
N VAL A 109 -7.55 20.94 20.16
CA VAL A 109 -8.26 20.75 18.88
C VAL A 109 -7.61 21.61 17.79
N LEU A 110 -7.30 22.87 18.07
CA LEU A 110 -6.59 23.73 17.11
C LEU A 110 -5.22 23.17 16.73
N LEU A 111 -4.46 22.69 17.72
CA LEU A 111 -3.17 22.04 17.48
C LEU A 111 -3.34 20.77 16.62
N SER A 112 -4.33 19.96 16.91
CA SER A 112 -4.63 18.75 16.12
C SER A 112 -4.99 19.10 14.66
N VAL A 113 -5.78 20.16 14.45
CA VAL A 113 -6.11 20.68 13.12
C VAL A 113 -4.85 21.17 12.39
N ILE A 114 -3.94 21.86 13.07
CA ILE A 114 -2.67 22.33 12.50
C ILE A 114 -1.80 21.13 12.12
N LEU A 115 -1.70 20.13 12.98
CA LEU A 115 -0.93 18.91 12.73
C LEU A 115 -1.51 18.10 11.55
N LEU A 116 -2.83 17.95 11.48
CA LEU A 116 -3.52 17.30 10.37
C LEU A 116 -3.31 18.05 9.05
N LYS A 117 -3.39 19.39 9.09
CA LYS A 117 -3.11 20.24 7.92
C LYS A 117 -1.65 20.11 7.46
N ALA A 118 -0.71 20.06 8.41
CA ALA A 118 0.70 19.82 8.12
C ALA A 118 0.99 18.39 7.58
N TRP A 119 0.05 17.48 7.78
CA TRP A 119 0.09 16.11 7.25
C TRP A 119 -0.64 15.97 5.91
N ASN A 120 -0.83 17.06 5.20
CA ASN A 120 -1.55 17.12 3.91
C ASN A 120 -2.98 16.55 3.96
N TYR A 121 -3.60 16.52 5.14
CA TYR A 121 -4.99 16.10 5.22
C TYR A 121 -5.90 17.19 4.65
N PRO A 122 -6.67 16.91 3.61
CA PRO A 122 -7.68 17.85 3.10
C PRO A 122 -8.89 17.83 4.04
N LEU A 123 -8.72 18.31 5.29
CA LEU A 123 -9.82 18.45 6.28
C LEU A 123 -11.01 19.24 5.73
N PHE A 124 -10.72 20.10 4.77
CA PHE A 124 -11.72 20.83 4.01
C PHE A 124 -11.31 20.71 2.53
N ALA A 125 -12.03 19.91 1.76
CA ALA A 125 -12.01 20.08 0.32
C ALA A 125 -12.16 21.60 0.09
N ARG A 126 -11.13 22.24 -0.50
CA ARG A 126 -11.18 23.68 -0.74
C ARG A 126 -12.46 23.96 -1.49
N LYS A 127 -13.44 24.54 -0.83
CA LYS A 127 -14.65 25.04 -1.45
C LYS A 127 -14.40 26.49 -1.81
N VAL A 128 -14.38 26.80 -3.07
CA VAL A 128 -14.46 28.18 -3.57
C VAL A 128 -15.90 28.39 -4.01
N ASN A 129 -16.59 29.34 -3.42
CA ASN A 129 -18.02 29.65 -3.65
C ASN A 129 -18.94 28.41 -3.44
N GLY A 130 -18.67 27.58 -2.44
CA GLY A 130 -19.48 26.41 -2.10
C GLY A 130 -19.27 25.20 -3.02
N LYS A 131 -18.50 25.31 -4.10
CA LYS A 131 -18.17 24.21 -5.00
C LYS A 131 -16.77 23.65 -4.69
N PRO A 132 -16.57 22.33 -4.74
CA PRO A 132 -15.24 21.74 -4.61
C PRO A 132 -14.32 22.25 -5.74
N VAL A 133 -13.07 22.55 -5.40
CA VAL A 133 -12.05 22.87 -6.42
C VAL A 133 -11.71 21.57 -7.12
N SER A 134 -12.13 21.43 -8.36
CA SER A 134 -11.72 20.30 -9.20
C SER A 134 -10.31 20.54 -9.76
N SER A 135 -9.57 19.46 -9.97
CA SER A 135 -8.30 19.49 -10.68
C SER A 135 -8.58 19.28 -12.17
N GLU A 136 -8.08 20.14 -13.02
CA GLU A 136 -8.08 19.91 -14.47
C GLU A 136 -7.09 18.81 -14.87
N PHE A 137 -6.25 18.33 -13.92
CA PHE A 137 -5.19 17.36 -14.20
C PHE A 137 -5.73 16.04 -14.75
N TYR A 138 -6.82 15.51 -14.18
CA TYR A 138 -7.46 14.31 -14.70
C TYR A 138 -8.03 14.55 -16.08
N LYS A 139 -8.76 15.63 -16.28
CA LYS A 139 -9.33 16.01 -17.58
C LYS A 139 -8.27 16.11 -18.68
N GLU A 140 -7.08 16.60 -18.35
CA GLU A 140 -5.98 16.76 -19.30
C GLU A 140 -5.18 15.47 -19.54
N ASN A 141 -5.14 14.58 -18.57
CA ASN A 141 -4.20 13.47 -18.56
C ASN A 141 -4.83 12.08 -18.40
N TYR A 142 -6.11 11.98 -18.07
CA TYR A 142 -6.83 10.71 -18.03
C TYR A 142 -7.30 10.33 -19.43
N THR A 143 -6.93 9.15 -19.87
CA THR A 143 -7.43 8.53 -21.10
C THR A 143 -8.43 7.47 -20.72
N ASP A 144 -9.70 7.60 -21.11
CA ASP A 144 -10.71 6.61 -20.79
C ASP A 144 -10.36 5.26 -21.47
N PRO A 145 -10.02 4.23 -20.70
CA PRO A 145 -9.61 2.96 -21.27
C PRO A 145 -10.72 2.26 -22.07
N PHE A 146 -11.99 2.58 -21.85
CA PHE A 146 -13.11 2.04 -22.62
C PHE A 146 -13.18 2.61 -24.03
N GLU A 147 -12.60 3.78 -24.27
CA GLU A 147 -12.54 4.42 -25.58
C GLU A 147 -11.27 4.07 -26.37
N VAL A 148 -10.29 3.43 -25.70
CA VAL A 148 -9.02 3.03 -26.33
C VAL A 148 -9.15 1.66 -26.99
N LYS A 149 -8.70 1.57 -28.23
CA LYS A 149 -8.64 0.29 -28.92
C LYS A 149 -7.50 -0.57 -28.37
N ILE A 150 -7.87 -1.68 -27.72
CA ILE A 150 -6.94 -2.71 -27.23
C ILE A 150 -7.09 -3.94 -28.12
N ILE A 151 -6.05 -4.28 -28.87
CA ILE A 151 -6.04 -5.41 -29.78
C ILE A 151 -5.32 -6.57 -29.12
N ALA A 152 -6.03 -7.68 -28.90
CA ALA A 152 -5.44 -8.90 -28.36
C ALA A 152 -4.43 -9.53 -29.35
N PRO A 153 -3.36 -10.17 -28.86
CA PRO A 153 -2.44 -10.92 -29.72
C PRO A 153 -3.14 -12.14 -30.32
N GLN A 154 -2.68 -12.57 -31.50
CA GLN A 154 -3.19 -13.82 -32.13
C GLN A 154 -2.91 -15.04 -31.25
N ILE A 155 -1.72 -15.11 -30.67
CA ILE A 155 -1.33 -16.16 -29.71
C ILE A 155 -1.34 -15.52 -28.33
N LYS A 156 -2.32 -15.91 -27.53
CA LYS A 156 -2.46 -15.43 -26.14
C LYS A 156 -1.48 -16.15 -25.23
N ARG A 157 -0.76 -15.39 -24.41
CA ARG A 157 0.22 -15.91 -23.46
C ARG A 157 -0.41 -15.97 -22.09
N ASN A 158 -0.02 -16.97 -21.29
CA ASN A 158 -0.33 -16.95 -19.87
C ASN A 158 0.38 -15.79 -19.16
N LEU A 159 -0.21 -15.31 -18.08
CA LEU A 159 0.37 -14.29 -17.20
C LEU A 159 0.45 -14.81 -15.77
N ILE A 160 1.61 -14.66 -15.16
CA ILE A 160 1.77 -14.78 -13.71
C ILE A 160 2.12 -13.40 -13.16
N LEU A 161 1.28 -12.88 -12.26
CA LEU A 161 1.48 -11.61 -11.56
C LEU A 161 1.91 -11.91 -10.12
N ILE A 162 3.08 -11.47 -9.72
CA ILE A 162 3.56 -11.59 -8.35
C ILE A 162 3.66 -10.18 -7.74
N PHE A 163 2.77 -9.87 -6.82
CA PHE A 163 2.88 -8.68 -5.99
C PHE A 163 3.64 -9.07 -4.72
N MET A 164 4.87 -8.57 -4.61
CA MET A 164 5.70 -8.82 -3.44
C MET A 164 5.51 -7.70 -2.42
N GLU A 165 5.03 -8.07 -1.24
CA GLU A 165 4.81 -7.15 -0.13
C GLU A 165 6.07 -6.31 0.15
N SER A 166 5.92 -4.98 0.14
CA SER A 166 6.98 -4.00 0.49
C SER A 166 8.31 -4.17 -0.25
N MET A 167 8.32 -4.79 -1.44
CA MET A 167 9.55 -5.06 -2.20
C MET A 167 10.03 -3.82 -2.96
N GLU A 168 11.24 -3.38 -2.66
CA GLU A 168 11.88 -2.22 -3.25
C GLU A 168 13.13 -2.59 -4.06
N SER A 169 13.40 -1.82 -5.13
CA SER A 169 14.69 -1.85 -5.82
C SER A 169 15.84 -1.31 -4.95
N SER A 170 15.52 -0.52 -3.93
CA SER A 170 16.49 0.03 -2.97
C SER A 170 17.21 -1.03 -2.14
N TYR A 171 16.71 -2.27 -2.08
CA TYR A 171 17.33 -3.38 -1.36
C TYR A 171 18.57 -3.96 -2.07
N ALA A 172 18.83 -3.58 -3.31
CA ALA A 172 20.06 -3.88 -4.01
C ALA A 172 21.28 -3.10 -3.45
N THR A 173 22.48 -3.38 -3.97
CA THR A 173 23.67 -2.63 -3.58
C THR A 173 23.64 -1.18 -4.07
N VAL A 174 24.36 -0.28 -3.38
CA VAL A 174 24.57 1.10 -3.83
C VAL A 174 25.11 1.15 -5.26
N LYS A 175 25.98 0.21 -5.61
CA LYS A 175 26.59 0.08 -6.94
C LYS A 175 25.55 -0.27 -8.02
N ASP A 176 24.54 -1.01 -7.65
CA ASP A 176 23.50 -1.50 -8.55
C ASP A 176 22.22 -0.63 -8.56
N GLY A 177 22.23 0.50 -7.84
CA GLY A 177 21.09 1.42 -7.78
C GLY A 177 20.35 1.42 -6.44
N GLY A 178 20.64 0.47 -5.56
CA GLY A 178 20.05 0.38 -4.23
C GLY A 178 20.72 1.26 -3.18
N VAL A 179 20.51 0.94 -1.90
CA VAL A 179 20.99 1.77 -0.78
C VAL A 179 21.89 1.00 0.21
N PHE A 180 22.15 -0.27 0.01
CA PHE A 180 22.92 -1.11 0.92
C PHE A 180 24.32 -1.41 0.41
N LEU A 181 25.25 -1.75 1.30
CA LEU A 181 26.60 -2.21 0.91
C LEU A 181 26.55 -3.64 0.37
N GLU A 182 25.76 -4.49 1.01
CA GLU A 182 25.51 -5.87 0.60
C GLU A 182 24.12 -5.98 -0.04
N ASP A 183 24.01 -6.76 -1.12
CA ASP A 183 22.75 -6.99 -1.81
C ASP A 183 21.83 -7.85 -0.94
N ILE A 184 20.69 -7.32 -0.52
CA ILE A 184 19.71 -8.04 0.30
C ILE A 184 18.87 -8.98 -0.57
N ILE A 185 18.71 -8.65 -1.86
CA ILE A 185 17.88 -9.38 -2.83
C ILE A 185 18.70 -9.87 -4.05
N PRO A 186 19.80 -10.63 -3.85
CA PRO A 186 20.76 -10.94 -4.90
C PRO A 186 20.19 -11.73 -6.08
N ASN A 187 19.16 -12.56 -5.85
CA ASN A 187 18.52 -13.32 -6.93
C ASN A 187 17.64 -12.42 -7.80
N LEU A 188 16.82 -11.57 -7.19
CA LEU A 188 16.02 -10.58 -7.90
C LEU A 188 16.91 -9.57 -8.63
N SER A 189 17.99 -9.10 -7.99
CA SER A 189 18.99 -8.20 -8.61
C SER A 189 19.62 -8.82 -9.84
N ARG A 190 20.06 -10.08 -9.77
CA ARG A 190 20.59 -10.82 -10.91
C ARG A 190 19.54 -10.98 -12.01
N THR A 191 18.34 -11.42 -11.64
CA THR A 191 17.25 -11.66 -12.60
C THR A 191 16.81 -10.37 -13.27
N ALA A 192 16.84 -9.21 -12.57
CA ALA A 192 16.54 -7.90 -13.13
C ALA A 192 17.58 -7.44 -14.16
N LYS A 193 18.85 -7.81 -13.98
CA LYS A 193 19.92 -7.54 -14.98
C LYS A 193 19.80 -8.40 -16.22
N GLU A 194 19.22 -9.59 -16.12
CA GLU A 194 19.08 -10.57 -17.20
C GLU A 194 17.75 -10.43 -17.95
N ASN A 195 16.76 -9.75 -17.40
CA ASN A 195 15.42 -9.61 -17.94
C ASN A 195 14.99 -8.14 -18.03
N VAL A 196 13.70 -7.88 -18.19
CA VAL A 196 13.18 -6.52 -18.31
C VAL A 196 13.00 -5.89 -16.94
N ASN A 197 13.77 -4.84 -16.66
CA ASN A 197 13.64 -3.99 -15.48
C ASN A 197 13.65 -2.52 -15.89
N PHE A 198 12.54 -1.84 -15.71
CA PHE A 198 12.42 -0.41 -15.99
C PHE A 198 13.03 0.41 -14.86
N SER A 199 13.79 1.45 -15.25
CA SER A 199 14.55 2.28 -14.32
C SER A 199 14.69 3.71 -14.83
N ALA A 200 14.74 4.67 -13.91
CA ALA A 200 15.01 6.07 -14.21
C ALA A 200 16.46 6.35 -14.64
N ASP A 201 17.36 5.38 -14.45
CA ASP A 201 18.77 5.43 -14.85
C ASP A 201 19.22 4.11 -15.50
N SER A 202 20.53 3.91 -15.64
CA SER A 202 21.10 2.68 -16.22
C SER A 202 21.20 1.49 -15.26
N LEU A 203 20.89 1.69 -13.98
CA LEU A 203 21.01 0.69 -12.92
C LEU A 203 19.70 -0.10 -12.72
N ILE A 204 19.65 -0.96 -11.70
CA ILE A 204 18.40 -1.58 -11.26
C ILE A 204 17.52 -0.48 -10.67
N GLY A 205 16.24 -0.45 -11.06
CA GLY A 205 15.33 0.57 -10.62
C GLY A 205 13.90 0.09 -10.46
N GLY A 206 13.01 1.04 -10.30
CA GLY A 206 11.60 0.80 -10.08
C GLY A 206 10.77 2.06 -10.24
N GLY A 207 9.50 1.96 -9.90
CA GLY A 207 8.55 3.06 -10.03
C GLY A 207 8.31 3.81 -8.73
N HIS A 208 7.84 5.05 -8.86
CA HIS A 208 7.47 5.88 -7.72
C HIS A 208 6.20 5.41 -7.03
N ASN A 209 6.22 5.44 -5.71
CA ASN A 209 5.01 5.36 -4.90
C ASN A 209 4.42 6.76 -4.75
N LEU A 210 3.17 6.90 -5.19
CA LEU A 210 2.40 8.13 -5.07
C LEU A 210 1.31 7.98 -3.98
N GLU A 211 0.67 9.08 -3.60
CA GLU A 211 -0.52 9.01 -2.78
C GLU A 211 -1.60 8.15 -3.47
N GLY A 212 -2.26 7.30 -2.70
CA GLY A 212 -3.20 6.32 -3.27
C GLY A 212 -2.56 5.14 -3.99
N THR A 213 -1.24 4.91 -3.81
CA THR A 213 -0.52 3.73 -4.31
C THR A 213 0.46 3.14 -3.27
N SER A 214 0.46 3.64 -2.03
CA SER A 214 1.51 3.45 -1.03
C SER A 214 1.14 2.52 0.13
N TRP A 215 0.14 1.67 -0.05
CA TRP A 215 -0.20 0.53 0.82
C TRP A 215 -0.71 -0.61 -0.05
N THR A 216 -0.78 -1.82 0.48
CA THR A 216 -1.00 -3.07 -0.24
C THR A 216 -2.18 -3.02 -1.23
N GLY A 217 -3.39 -2.74 -0.74
CA GLY A 217 -4.57 -2.66 -1.61
C GLY A 217 -4.46 -1.57 -2.67
N ALA A 218 -3.93 -0.39 -2.32
CA ALA A 218 -3.79 0.69 -3.30
C ALA A 218 -2.67 0.43 -4.31
N GLY A 219 -1.57 -0.16 -3.88
CA GLY A 219 -0.48 -0.55 -4.77
C GLY A 219 -0.91 -1.59 -5.80
N LEU A 220 -1.67 -2.59 -5.36
CA LEU A 220 -2.27 -3.61 -6.22
C LEU A 220 -3.26 -2.99 -7.20
N ILE A 221 -4.27 -2.26 -6.70
CA ILE A 221 -5.33 -1.68 -7.52
C ILE A 221 -4.77 -0.70 -8.55
N SER A 222 -3.82 0.16 -8.16
CA SER A 222 -3.24 1.14 -9.07
C SER A 222 -2.44 0.51 -10.22
N LYS A 223 -1.77 -0.61 -9.97
CA LYS A 223 -1.02 -1.35 -11.01
C LYS A 223 -1.94 -2.15 -11.94
N LEU A 224 -3.16 -2.43 -11.50
CA LEU A 224 -4.16 -3.14 -12.31
C LEU A 224 -5.11 -2.20 -13.06
N THR A 225 -5.21 -0.91 -12.68
CA THR A 225 -6.18 0.03 -13.27
C THR A 225 -5.56 1.30 -13.86
N GLY A 226 -4.32 1.63 -13.50
CA GLY A 226 -3.67 2.88 -13.90
C GLY A 226 -4.22 4.12 -13.22
N VAL A 227 -4.92 4.00 -12.08
CA VAL A 227 -5.41 5.12 -11.26
C VAL A 227 -5.08 4.92 -9.78
N PRO A 228 -4.96 6.00 -8.98
CA PRO A 228 -4.78 5.86 -7.54
C PRO A 228 -6.03 5.28 -6.88
N TYR A 229 -5.85 4.52 -5.82
CA TYR A 229 -6.95 4.10 -4.97
C TYR A 229 -7.03 4.96 -3.73
N PHE A 230 -7.99 5.85 -3.70
CA PHE A 230 -8.38 6.57 -2.50
C PHE A 230 -9.64 5.92 -1.97
N ASN A 231 -9.54 5.34 -0.78
CA ASN A 231 -10.68 4.66 -0.21
C ASN A 231 -11.93 5.54 -0.22
N PRO A 232 -13.04 5.08 -0.77
CA PRO A 232 -14.31 5.74 -0.62
C PRO A 232 -14.72 5.71 0.86
N PHE A 233 -15.02 6.86 1.46
CA PHE A 233 -15.89 6.86 2.63
C PHE A 233 -17.14 6.05 2.31
N ILE A 234 -17.59 5.25 3.29
CA ILE A 234 -18.83 4.47 3.23
C ILE A 234 -19.88 5.29 2.48
N THR A 235 -20.37 4.76 1.38
CA THR A 235 -21.45 5.40 0.63
C THR A 235 -22.77 5.26 1.37
N GLU A 236 -23.77 6.02 0.97
CA GLU A 236 -25.07 6.19 1.63
C GLU A 236 -25.79 4.89 2.04
N ASN A 237 -25.36 3.72 1.57
CA ASN A 237 -25.97 2.42 1.88
C ASN A 237 -24.99 1.37 2.46
N GLY A 238 -23.82 1.79 2.96
CA GLY A 238 -22.82 0.85 3.52
C GLY A 238 -22.06 0.01 2.49
N ASN A 239 -22.31 0.21 1.19
CA ASN A 239 -21.59 -0.47 0.12
C ASN A 239 -20.26 0.21 -0.16
N VAL A 240 -19.18 -0.57 -0.18
CA VAL A 240 -17.85 -0.09 -0.57
C VAL A 240 -17.74 -0.16 -2.09
N TYR A 241 -17.52 0.99 -2.73
CA TYR A 241 -17.25 1.03 -4.17
C TYR A 241 -15.73 1.00 -4.40
N CYS A 242 -15.22 -0.15 -4.83
CA CYS A 242 -13.81 -0.35 -5.14
C CYS A 242 -13.54 -0.15 -6.62
N LEU A 243 -13.66 1.08 -7.12
CA LEU A 243 -13.36 1.42 -8.53
C LEU A 243 -14.01 0.47 -9.55
N ARG A 244 -15.22 0.00 -9.30
CA ARG A 244 -15.95 -0.97 -10.14
C ARG A 244 -16.16 -0.50 -11.57
N ARG A 245 -16.08 0.82 -11.82
CA ARG A 245 -16.24 1.41 -13.14
C ARG A 245 -14.91 1.74 -13.82
N ALA A 246 -13.77 1.52 -13.14
CA ALA A 246 -12.47 1.58 -13.78
C ALA A 246 -12.25 0.31 -14.60
N LEU A 247 -11.76 0.42 -15.82
CA LEU A 247 -11.28 -0.76 -16.54
C LEU A 247 -9.99 -1.27 -15.88
N SER A 248 -9.95 -2.55 -15.57
CA SER A 248 -8.78 -3.21 -14.99
C SER A 248 -8.11 -4.17 -15.98
N LEU A 249 -6.90 -4.58 -15.66
CA LEU A 249 -6.20 -5.66 -16.35
C LEU A 249 -7.04 -6.95 -16.35
N GLY A 250 -7.73 -7.24 -15.23
CA GLY A 250 -8.64 -8.39 -15.12
C GLY A 250 -9.76 -8.34 -16.14
N ASP A 251 -10.43 -7.19 -16.31
CA ASP A 251 -11.52 -7.04 -17.28
C ASP A 251 -11.05 -7.27 -18.71
N VAL A 252 -9.89 -6.68 -19.07
CA VAL A 252 -9.30 -6.85 -20.39
C VAL A 252 -9.00 -8.32 -20.66
N LEU A 253 -8.34 -9.01 -19.74
CA LEU A 253 -7.99 -10.42 -19.93
C LEU A 253 -9.22 -11.33 -19.89
N LYS A 254 -10.21 -11.04 -19.04
CA LYS A 254 -11.48 -11.77 -19.00
C LYS A 254 -12.22 -11.68 -20.34
N SER A 255 -12.29 -10.48 -20.94
CA SER A 255 -12.89 -10.28 -22.26
C SER A 255 -12.16 -11.03 -23.37
N GLN A 256 -10.89 -11.33 -23.18
CA GLN A 256 -10.05 -12.11 -24.08
C GLN A 256 -10.13 -13.62 -23.82
N GLY A 257 -10.93 -14.07 -22.84
CA GLY A 257 -11.16 -15.50 -22.55
C GLY A 257 -10.12 -16.14 -21.62
N TYR A 258 -9.43 -15.36 -20.78
CA TYR A 258 -8.53 -15.90 -19.77
C TYR A 258 -9.29 -16.47 -18.57
N ASN A 259 -8.74 -17.52 -17.97
CA ASN A 259 -9.07 -17.93 -16.60
C ASN A 259 -8.28 -17.06 -15.63
N LEU A 260 -8.97 -16.37 -14.73
CA LEU A 260 -8.36 -15.43 -13.79
C LEU A 260 -8.45 -15.98 -12.37
N VAL A 261 -7.31 -16.21 -11.72
CA VAL A 261 -7.20 -16.62 -10.32
C VAL A 261 -6.30 -15.63 -9.58
N PHE A 262 -6.64 -15.26 -8.34
CA PHE A 262 -5.80 -14.44 -7.50
C PHE A 262 -5.68 -15.05 -6.10
N SER A 263 -4.45 -15.34 -5.68
CA SER A 263 -4.14 -16.07 -4.46
C SER A 263 -3.43 -15.19 -3.43
N MET A 264 -3.79 -15.34 -2.17
CA MET A 264 -3.14 -14.63 -1.05
C MET A 264 -3.23 -15.44 0.24
N GLY A 265 -2.21 -15.33 1.08
CA GLY A 265 -2.19 -15.99 2.40
C GLY A 265 -3.06 -15.31 3.45
N SER A 266 -3.46 -14.06 3.24
CA SER A 266 -4.29 -13.24 4.13
C SER A 266 -5.77 -13.30 3.77
N GLU A 267 -6.63 -12.66 4.58
CA GLU A 267 -8.08 -12.53 4.30
C GLU A 267 -8.31 -11.51 3.17
N LYS A 268 -9.16 -11.88 2.21
CA LYS A 268 -9.45 -11.04 1.02
C LYS A 268 -10.24 -9.78 1.34
N GLN A 269 -11.02 -9.77 2.44
CA GLN A 269 -11.83 -8.62 2.85
C GLN A 269 -10.99 -7.44 3.32
N PHE A 270 -9.74 -7.70 3.77
CA PHE A 270 -8.87 -6.62 4.21
C PHE A 270 -8.58 -5.65 3.05
N GLU A 271 -8.77 -4.35 3.31
CA GLU A 271 -8.63 -3.27 2.31
C GLU A 271 -9.58 -3.41 1.10
N ASN A 272 -10.69 -4.17 1.23
CA ASN A 272 -11.69 -4.41 0.19
C ASN A 272 -11.10 -5.05 -1.09
N ARG A 273 -10.07 -5.86 -0.94
CA ARG A 273 -9.42 -6.56 -2.06
C ARG A 273 -10.38 -7.53 -2.76
N ASP A 274 -11.26 -8.19 -2.00
CA ASP A 274 -12.33 -9.03 -2.52
C ASP A 274 -13.26 -8.26 -3.46
N ALA A 275 -13.80 -7.14 -2.99
CA ALA A 275 -14.74 -6.33 -3.77
C ALA A 275 -14.12 -5.82 -5.08
N PHE A 276 -12.81 -5.54 -5.09
CA PHE A 276 -12.09 -5.15 -6.29
C PHE A 276 -11.81 -6.36 -7.20
N LEU A 277 -11.11 -7.38 -6.71
CA LEU A 277 -10.64 -8.48 -7.52
C LEU A 277 -11.78 -9.31 -8.10
N GLU A 278 -12.77 -9.68 -7.28
CA GLU A 278 -13.96 -10.42 -7.74
C GLU A 278 -14.82 -9.56 -8.67
N GLY A 279 -14.93 -8.23 -8.36
CA GLY A 279 -15.63 -7.28 -9.22
C GLY A 279 -15.03 -7.14 -10.61
N HIS A 280 -13.74 -7.43 -10.77
CA HIS A 280 -12.97 -7.41 -12.02
C HIS A 280 -12.62 -8.80 -12.56
N GLY A 281 -13.39 -9.82 -12.14
CA GLY A 281 -13.42 -11.14 -12.77
C GLY A 281 -12.43 -12.17 -12.27
N PHE A 282 -11.66 -11.90 -11.22
CA PHE A 282 -10.79 -12.88 -10.58
C PHE A 282 -11.58 -13.83 -9.66
N ASP A 283 -11.23 -15.09 -9.68
CA ASP A 283 -11.54 -16.06 -8.62
C ASP A 283 -10.49 -15.89 -7.52
N VAL A 284 -10.92 -15.55 -6.31
CA VAL A 284 -10.01 -15.14 -5.23
C VAL A 284 -9.86 -16.24 -4.19
N HIS A 285 -8.67 -16.79 -4.10
CA HIS A 285 -8.27 -17.82 -3.15
C HIS A 285 -7.49 -17.20 -1.98
N ASP A 286 -8.18 -17.04 -0.84
CA ASP A 286 -7.63 -16.48 0.39
C ASP A 286 -7.44 -17.56 1.47
N ILE A 287 -6.98 -17.18 2.65
CA ILE A 287 -6.81 -18.12 3.77
C ILE A 287 -8.08 -18.92 4.08
N VAL A 288 -9.27 -18.33 3.91
CA VAL A 288 -10.54 -19.04 4.18
C VAL A 288 -10.76 -20.10 3.11
N TRP A 289 -10.59 -19.72 1.85
CA TRP A 289 -10.68 -20.68 0.73
C TRP A 289 -9.72 -21.86 0.89
N TYR A 290 -8.43 -21.62 1.25
CA TYR A 290 -7.44 -22.67 1.43
C TYR A 290 -7.74 -23.61 2.62
N LYS A 291 -8.38 -23.08 3.68
CA LYS A 291 -8.89 -23.90 4.80
C LYS A 291 -10.06 -24.79 4.40
N GLU A 292 -10.99 -24.25 3.63
CA GLU A 292 -12.18 -24.97 3.16
C GLU A 292 -11.83 -26.08 2.17
N HIS A 293 -10.78 -25.87 1.36
CA HIS A 293 -10.27 -26.86 0.40
C HIS A 293 -9.20 -27.80 0.99
N GLY A 294 -8.92 -27.71 2.28
CA GLY A 294 -8.01 -28.63 2.98
C GLY A 294 -6.53 -28.47 2.68
N PHE A 295 -6.13 -27.38 2.03
CA PHE A 295 -4.71 -27.10 1.77
C PHE A 295 -3.94 -26.76 3.04
N ILE A 296 -4.57 -26.03 3.97
CA ILE A 296 -4.07 -25.76 5.30
C ILE A 296 -5.11 -26.17 6.35
N SER A 297 -4.66 -26.51 7.55
CA SER A 297 -5.60 -26.91 8.62
C SER A 297 -6.51 -25.76 9.04
N LYS A 298 -7.74 -26.08 9.49
CA LYS A 298 -8.76 -25.10 9.89
C LYS A 298 -8.24 -24.06 10.89
N TYR A 299 -7.33 -24.45 11.79
CA TYR A 299 -6.80 -23.59 12.84
C TYR A 299 -5.44 -22.96 12.48
N TYR A 300 -4.91 -23.27 11.29
CA TYR A 300 -3.60 -22.74 10.89
C TYR A 300 -3.72 -21.23 10.63
N ARG A 301 -2.88 -20.49 11.31
CA ARG A 301 -2.70 -19.06 11.10
C ARG A 301 -1.35 -18.66 11.71
N VAL A 302 -0.55 -17.97 10.92
CA VAL A 302 0.68 -17.30 11.33
C VAL A 302 0.67 -15.89 10.77
N PHE A 303 1.20 -14.93 11.52
CA PHE A 303 1.28 -13.54 11.07
C PHE A 303 -0.06 -12.99 10.53
N TRP A 304 -0.10 -12.46 9.31
CA TRP A 304 -1.32 -11.92 8.67
C TRP A 304 -2.25 -12.99 8.05
N GLY A 305 -1.87 -14.25 8.12
CA GLY A 305 -2.64 -15.35 7.53
C GLY A 305 -1.86 -16.65 7.53
N PHE A 306 -1.31 -17.07 6.37
CA PHE A 306 -0.28 -18.08 6.26
C PHE A 306 0.91 -17.54 5.44
N GLU A 307 2.08 -18.09 5.69
CA GLU A 307 3.37 -17.62 5.17
C GLU A 307 3.55 -17.86 3.67
N ASP A 308 4.47 -17.10 3.06
CA ASP A 308 4.74 -17.13 1.61
C ASP A 308 5.22 -18.51 1.13
N LEU A 309 5.93 -19.27 1.98
CA LEU A 309 6.34 -20.64 1.67
C LEU A 309 5.15 -21.50 1.23
N LYS A 310 4.06 -21.48 1.99
CA LYS A 310 2.82 -22.21 1.66
C LYS A 310 2.08 -21.59 0.49
N LEU A 311 2.16 -20.27 0.32
CA LEU A 311 1.56 -19.61 -0.83
C LEU A 311 2.22 -20.07 -2.14
N TYR A 312 3.55 -20.18 -2.17
CA TYR A 312 4.25 -20.72 -3.35
C TYR A 312 3.95 -22.20 -3.59
N GLU A 313 3.77 -23.02 -2.55
CA GLU A 313 3.34 -24.43 -2.69
C GLU A 313 1.91 -24.51 -3.28
N ALA A 314 0.99 -23.70 -2.78
CA ALA A 314 -0.36 -23.59 -3.32
C ALA A 314 -0.35 -23.16 -4.78
N ALA A 315 0.42 -22.12 -5.11
CA ALA A 315 0.56 -21.60 -6.46
C ALA A 315 1.06 -22.64 -7.45
N LYS A 316 2.03 -23.48 -7.06
CA LYS A 316 2.52 -24.59 -7.90
C LYS A 316 1.40 -25.59 -8.21
N THR A 317 0.59 -25.92 -7.23
CA THR A 317 -0.56 -26.83 -7.38
C THR A 317 -1.61 -26.23 -8.31
N GLU A 318 -2.02 -25.00 -8.05
CA GLU A 318 -3.06 -24.30 -8.82
C GLU A 318 -2.63 -24.04 -10.27
N LEU A 319 -1.38 -23.63 -10.52
CA LEU A 319 -0.83 -23.43 -11.85
C LEU A 319 -0.76 -24.75 -12.64
N THR A 320 -0.47 -25.87 -11.96
CA THR A 320 -0.48 -27.20 -12.59
C THR A 320 -1.89 -27.56 -13.05
N GLU A 321 -2.93 -27.21 -12.29
CA GLU A 321 -4.32 -27.44 -12.69
C GLU A 321 -4.77 -26.46 -13.78
N LEU A 322 -4.49 -25.17 -13.66
CA LEU A 322 -4.83 -24.15 -14.66
C LEU A 322 -4.22 -24.46 -16.03
N ALA A 323 -2.99 -24.97 -16.06
CA ALA A 323 -2.29 -25.31 -17.28
C ALA A 323 -2.88 -26.52 -18.06
N LYS A 324 -3.80 -27.26 -17.46
CA LYS A 324 -4.55 -28.33 -18.17
C LYS A 324 -5.64 -27.77 -19.07
N SER A 325 -6.06 -26.53 -18.85
CA SER A 325 -7.05 -25.85 -19.68
C SER A 325 -6.46 -25.44 -21.04
N SER A 326 -7.28 -25.46 -22.09
CA SER A 326 -6.93 -24.86 -23.38
C SER A 326 -7.01 -23.33 -23.38
N SER A 327 -7.67 -22.73 -22.41
CA SER A 327 -7.75 -21.28 -22.25
C SER A 327 -6.47 -20.74 -21.58
N PRO A 328 -5.98 -19.57 -21.98
CA PRO A 328 -4.88 -18.94 -21.28
C PRO A 328 -5.30 -18.58 -19.86
N PHE A 329 -4.35 -18.54 -18.95
CA PHE A 329 -4.61 -18.12 -17.56
C PHE A 329 -3.88 -16.82 -17.19
N CYS A 330 -4.46 -16.08 -16.25
CA CYS A 330 -3.79 -15.07 -15.47
C CYS A 330 -3.84 -15.51 -14.01
N TYR A 331 -2.69 -15.80 -13.43
CA TYR A 331 -2.55 -16.16 -12.04
C TYR A 331 -1.86 -15.02 -11.27
N GLY A 332 -2.61 -14.33 -10.42
CA GLY A 332 -2.09 -13.33 -9.51
C GLY A 332 -1.77 -13.91 -8.15
N MET A 333 -0.73 -13.40 -7.48
CA MET A 333 -0.47 -13.68 -6.08
C MET A 333 0.04 -12.46 -5.33
N LEU A 334 -0.27 -12.39 -4.04
CA LEU A 334 0.19 -11.36 -3.11
C LEU A 334 0.92 -12.01 -1.95
N THR A 335 2.21 -11.74 -1.80
CA THR A 335 3.02 -12.22 -0.66
C THR A 335 2.79 -11.38 0.58
N VAL A 336 3.25 -11.84 1.75
CA VAL A 336 2.98 -11.17 3.04
C VAL A 336 4.16 -11.21 4.02
N ASP A 337 5.12 -12.12 3.86
CA ASP A 337 6.17 -12.32 4.89
C ASP A 337 7.01 -11.07 5.13
N THR A 338 7.17 -10.21 4.14
CA THR A 338 7.96 -8.96 4.23
C THR A 338 7.16 -7.76 4.75
N HIS A 339 5.99 -7.98 5.37
CA HIS A 339 5.17 -6.91 5.91
C HIS A 339 5.79 -6.27 7.16
N PHE A 340 5.65 -4.93 7.25
CA PHE A 340 6.06 -4.14 8.42
C PHE A 340 5.47 -4.69 9.75
N PRO A 341 6.16 -4.60 10.92
CA PRO A 341 7.46 -3.92 11.11
C PRO A 341 8.70 -4.82 10.92
N TYR A 342 8.64 -6.13 11.14
CA TYR A 342 9.81 -7.01 11.15
C TYR A 342 9.69 -8.20 10.21
N GLY A 343 8.56 -8.28 9.48
CA GLY A 343 8.24 -9.43 8.66
C GLY A 343 7.95 -10.69 9.45
N TYR A 344 7.72 -11.78 8.73
CA TYR A 344 7.55 -13.11 9.29
C TYR A 344 8.75 -14.00 8.93
N LYS A 345 9.47 -14.46 9.93
CA LYS A 345 10.59 -15.37 9.74
C LYS A 345 10.06 -16.80 9.62
N CYS A 346 9.90 -17.28 8.40
CA CYS A 346 9.51 -18.66 8.15
C CYS A 346 10.67 -19.65 8.45
N PRO A 347 10.42 -20.98 8.51
CA PRO A 347 11.48 -21.96 8.81
C PRO A 347 12.68 -21.98 7.85
N LEU A 348 12.55 -21.43 6.64
CA LEU A 348 13.62 -21.34 5.64
C LEU A 348 14.54 -20.12 5.85
N CYS A 349 14.08 -19.13 6.62
CA CYS A 349 14.83 -17.88 6.83
C CYS A 349 16.08 -18.13 7.70
N LYS A 350 17.24 -17.71 7.19
CA LYS A 350 18.51 -17.74 7.92
C LYS A 350 18.73 -16.43 8.67
N ASP A 351 19.67 -16.42 9.61
CA ASP A 351 20.11 -15.23 10.33
C ASP A 351 21.43 -14.71 9.72
N ASP A 352 21.39 -14.29 8.46
CA ASP A 352 22.55 -13.77 7.74
C ASP A 352 22.88 -12.32 8.13
N PHE A 353 21.88 -11.58 8.62
CA PHE A 353 21.97 -10.17 9.02
C PHE A 353 21.57 -9.98 10.48
N SER A 354 22.12 -8.95 11.11
CA SER A 354 21.75 -8.57 12.49
C SER A 354 20.30 -8.02 12.56
N HIS A 355 19.81 -7.41 11.48
CA HIS A 355 18.45 -6.87 11.46
C HIS A 355 17.44 -7.90 10.94
N PRO A 356 16.37 -8.24 11.71
CA PRO A 356 15.42 -9.29 11.35
C PRO A 356 14.78 -9.12 9.98
N MET A 357 14.37 -7.88 9.62
CA MET A 357 13.72 -7.60 8.34
C MET A 357 14.62 -7.91 7.13
N MET A 358 15.93 -7.71 7.26
CA MET A 358 16.87 -8.04 6.17
C MET A 358 16.95 -9.55 5.94
N ASN A 359 16.84 -10.37 7.00
CA ASN A 359 16.78 -11.83 6.91
C ASN A 359 15.48 -12.29 6.21
N VAL A 360 14.36 -11.66 6.51
CA VAL A 360 13.08 -11.98 5.87
C VAL A 360 13.10 -11.58 4.39
N LEU A 361 13.62 -10.41 4.04
CA LEU A 361 13.79 -9.97 2.65
C LEU A 361 14.69 -10.91 1.86
N ARG A 362 15.83 -11.35 2.44
CA ARG A 362 16.73 -12.35 1.84
C ARG A 362 16.03 -13.68 1.61
N CYS A 363 15.17 -14.09 2.55
CA CYS A 363 14.39 -15.31 2.46
C CYS A 363 13.34 -15.20 1.34
N ALA A 364 12.60 -14.09 1.27
CA ALA A 364 11.62 -13.82 0.21
C ALA A 364 12.25 -13.81 -1.18
N ASP A 365 13.46 -13.21 -1.32
CA ASP A 365 14.27 -13.25 -2.54
C ASP A 365 14.59 -14.70 -2.97
N SER A 366 14.96 -15.54 -2.01
CA SER A 366 15.27 -16.95 -2.29
C SER A 366 14.03 -17.73 -2.70
N GLN A 367 12.91 -17.56 -2.00
CA GLN A 367 11.65 -18.26 -2.27
C GLN A 367 11.07 -17.88 -3.65
N VAL A 368 11.05 -16.59 -4.00
CA VAL A 368 10.56 -16.18 -5.33
C VAL A 368 11.47 -16.68 -6.45
N ASN A 369 12.79 -16.73 -6.22
CA ASN A 369 13.73 -17.30 -7.20
C ASN A 369 13.51 -18.81 -7.41
N GLU A 370 13.26 -19.58 -6.35
CA GLU A 370 12.90 -20.99 -6.46
C GLU A 370 11.58 -21.18 -7.22
N PHE A 371 10.58 -20.33 -6.97
CA PHE A 371 9.32 -20.38 -7.70
C PHE A 371 9.50 -20.02 -9.19
N ILE A 372 10.29 -19.01 -9.53
CA ILE A 372 10.63 -18.67 -10.92
C ILE A 372 11.33 -19.85 -11.61
N ASN A 373 12.27 -20.52 -10.93
CA ASN A 373 12.99 -21.68 -11.50
C ASN A 373 12.03 -22.87 -11.70
N TRP A 374 11.10 -23.10 -10.77
CA TRP A 374 10.05 -24.08 -10.94
C TRP A 374 9.16 -23.74 -12.16
N CYS A 375 8.74 -22.50 -12.34
CA CYS A 375 7.98 -22.06 -13.52
C CYS A 375 8.76 -22.32 -14.81
N LYS A 376 10.06 -21.99 -14.85
CA LYS A 376 10.93 -22.19 -16.02
C LYS A 376 11.05 -23.65 -16.43
N ALA A 377 10.89 -24.58 -15.50
CA ALA A 377 10.91 -26.02 -15.76
C ALA A 377 9.59 -26.58 -16.32
N GLN A 378 8.52 -25.81 -16.36
CA GLN A 378 7.23 -26.26 -16.83
C GLN A 378 7.09 -26.15 -18.35
N SER A 379 6.36 -27.09 -18.97
CA SER A 379 6.14 -27.11 -20.41
C SER A 379 5.42 -25.87 -20.96
N TRP A 380 4.57 -25.25 -20.16
CA TRP A 380 3.82 -24.04 -20.50
C TRP A 380 4.65 -22.73 -20.38
N PHE A 381 5.85 -22.78 -19.81
CA PHE A 381 6.64 -21.56 -19.56
C PHE A 381 7.00 -20.79 -20.83
N SER A 382 7.27 -21.47 -21.94
CA SER A 382 7.59 -20.83 -23.23
C SER A 382 6.51 -19.87 -23.69
N ASN A 383 5.24 -20.11 -23.30
CA ASN A 383 4.08 -19.26 -23.58
C ASN A 383 3.58 -18.53 -22.33
N THR A 384 4.44 -18.20 -21.38
CA THR A 384 4.05 -17.53 -20.14
C THR A 384 4.95 -16.32 -19.88
N THR A 385 4.34 -15.19 -19.55
CA THR A 385 5.02 -13.99 -19.06
C THR A 385 4.87 -13.93 -17.55
N ILE A 386 5.95 -13.66 -16.82
CA ILE A 386 5.92 -13.42 -15.37
C ILE A 386 6.21 -11.93 -15.13
N ALA A 387 5.31 -11.24 -14.44
CA ALA A 387 5.51 -9.87 -13.98
C ALA A 387 5.59 -9.85 -12.44
N ILE A 388 6.73 -9.42 -11.91
CA ILE A 388 7.00 -9.31 -10.48
C ILE A 388 7.09 -7.84 -10.13
N MET A 389 6.30 -7.41 -9.16
CA MET A 389 6.23 -6.01 -8.74
C MET A 389 6.16 -5.93 -7.23
N GLY A 390 6.92 -5.02 -6.63
CA GLY A 390 6.60 -4.59 -5.27
C GLY A 390 5.21 -3.96 -5.27
N ASP A 391 4.39 -4.30 -4.29
CA ASP A 391 3.07 -3.67 -4.17
C ASP A 391 3.20 -2.20 -3.78
N HIS A 392 4.08 -1.88 -2.84
CA HIS A 392 4.50 -0.52 -2.45
C HIS A 392 5.90 -0.52 -1.84
N CYS A 393 6.42 0.67 -1.49
CA CYS A 393 7.65 0.77 -0.71
C CYS A 393 7.39 0.49 0.77
N TYR A 394 8.36 -0.10 1.45
CA TYR A 394 8.31 -0.42 2.87
C TYR A 394 8.02 0.83 3.73
N LEU A 395 7.20 0.66 4.76
CA LEU A 395 6.92 1.71 5.73
C LEU A 395 8.11 1.90 6.68
N ASN A 396 9.07 2.74 6.30
CA ASN A 396 10.26 3.04 7.09
C ASN A 396 9.92 4.02 8.22
N ALA A 397 9.31 3.49 9.30
CA ALA A 397 8.83 4.23 10.46
C ALA A 397 9.82 4.18 11.63
N PRO A 398 9.72 5.08 12.64
CA PRO A 398 10.66 5.12 13.77
C PRO A 398 10.79 3.81 14.56
N GLU A 399 9.75 2.96 14.59
CA GLU A 399 9.80 1.64 15.24
C GLU A 399 10.67 0.65 14.49
N ASN A 400 10.79 0.83 13.17
CA ASN A 400 11.67 0.03 12.33
C ASN A 400 12.07 0.84 11.10
N ASN A 401 13.20 1.49 11.20
CA ASN A 401 13.82 2.31 10.14
C ASN A 401 15.10 1.67 9.61
N PHE A 402 15.12 0.34 9.48
CA PHE A 402 16.31 -0.43 9.11
C PHE A 402 16.99 0.09 7.84
N ILE A 403 16.23 0.65 6.91
CA ILE A 403 16.79 1.23 5.69
C ILE A 403 17.71 2.40 6.02
N ASP A 404 17.28 3.32 6.91
CA ASP A 404 18.09 4.46 7.33
C ASP A 404 19.27 4.01 8.22
N GLU A 405 19.07 2.99 9.07
CA GLU A 405 20.09 2.51 10.02
C GLU A 405 21.21 1.68 9.37
N CYS A 406 20.84 0.87 8.37
CA CYS A 406 21.79 -0.07 7.74
C CYS A 406 22.39 0.47 6.42
N SER A 407 21.92 1.61 5.92
CA SER A 407 22.44 2.24 4.70
C SER A 407 23.65 3.11 4.99
N PRO A 408 24.68 3.10 4.12
CA PRO A 408 25.80 4.05 4.21
C PRO A 408 25.42 5.43 3.65
N LEU A 409 24.26 5.59 3.04
CA LEU A 409 23.82 6.80 2.37
C LEU A 409 23.12 7.76 3.32
N SER A 410 23.12 9.04 2.98
CA SER A 410 22.30 10.03 3.68
C SER A 410 20.81 9.79 3.44
N LYS A 411 19.96 10.19 4.37
CA LYS A 411 18.50 10.08 4.26
C LYS A 411 17.94 10.68 2.98
N LYS A 412 18.53 11.77 2.48
CA LYS A 412 18.15 12.37 1.20
C LYS A 412 18.43 11.41 0.04
N GLN A 413 19.63 10.84 -0.02
CA GLN A 413 20.02 9.88 -1.07
C GLN A 413 19.19 8.59 -1.00
N ILE A 414 18.87 8.12 0.21
CA ILE A 414 17.97 6.97 0.40
C ILE A 414 16.60 7.27 -0.23
N ASN A 415 15.98 8.40 0.13
CA ASN A 415 14.66 8.77 -0.38
C ASN A 415 14.63 8.95 -1.91
N GLU A 416 15.72 9.42 -2.50
CA GLU A 416 15.87 9.56 -3.95
C GLU A 416 15.94 8.22 -4.69
N ARG A 417 16.30 7.12 -4.00
CA ARG A 417 16.45 5.77 -4.58
C ARG A 417 15.33 4.81 -4.23
N ARG A 418 14.48 5.14 -3.28
CA ARG A 418 13.36 4.27 -2.88
C ARG A 418 12.30 4.21 -3.98
N ARG A 419 12.13 3.02 -4.55
CA ARG A 419 11.16 2.72 -5.63
C ARG A 419 10.61 1.32 -5.41
N PHE A 420 9.33 1.09 -5.72
CA PHE A 420 8.83 -0.29 -5.76
C PHE A 420 9.56 -1.08 -6.85
N PHE A 421 9.89 -2.32 -6.56
CA PHE A 421 10.59 -3.21 -7.49
C PHE A 421 9.72 -3.57 -8.71
N ASN A 422 10.33 -3.76 -9.88
CA ASN A 422 9.66 -4.27 -11.08
C ASN A 422 10.58 -5.22 -11.85
N LEU A 423 9.98 -6.26 -12.42
CA LEU A 423 10.69 -7.25 -13.24
C LEU A 423 9.69 -7.96 -14.15
N ILE A 424 9.99 -8.06 -15.44
CA ILE A 424 9.19 -8.84 -16.38
C ILE A 424 10.08 -9.89 -17.05
N ILE A 425 9.69 -11.15 -16.92
CA ILE A 425 10.39 -12.31 -17.45
C ILE A 425 9.58 -12.86 -18.63
N ASN A 426 10.27 -13.18 -19.72
CA ASN A 426 9.70 -13.78 -20.91
C ASN A 426 8.50 -12.99 -21.49
N PRO A 427 8.65 -11.70 -21.83
CA PRO A 427 7.59 -10.95 -22.52
C PRO A 427 7.33 -11.51 -23.91
N SER A 428 6.21 -11.14 -24.54
CA SER A 428 5.79 -11.61 -25.86
C SER A 428 6.78 -11.32 -27.00
N SER A 429 7.59 -10.27 -26.82
CA SER A 429 8.65 -9.87 -27.75
C SER A 429 9.86 -9.36 -26.96
N LYS A 430 11.04 -9.45 -27.58
CA LYS A 430 12.26 -8.91 -26.98
C LYS A 430 12.17 -7.38 -26.87
N ILE A 431 12.32 -6.87 -25.64
CA ILE A 431 12.30 -5.42 -25.37
C ILE A 431 13.74 -4.91 -25.37
N ASN A 432 13.99 -3.86 -26.18
CA ASN A 432 15.32 -3.24 -26.25
C ASN A 432 15.68 -2.66 -24.88
N ILE A 433 16.95 -2.78 -24.48
CA ILE A 433 17.47 -2.22 -23.24
C ILE A 433 17.28 -0.69 -23.17
N ASP A 434 17.40 0.01 -24.29
CA ASP A 434 17.21 1.46 -24.37
C ASP A 434 15.77 1.89 -24.02
N MET A 435 14.81 1.00 -24.12
CA MET A 435 13.40 1.23 -23.72
C MET A 435 13.17 0.95 -22.24
N GLN A 436 14.11 0.27 -21.59
CA GLN A 436 13.97 -0.10 -20.17
C GLN A 436 14.60 0.95 -19.24
N LYS A 437 15.54 1.73 -19.75
CA LYS A 437 16.36 2.66 -18.98
C LYS A 437 16.01 4.11 -19.29
N ASN A 438 16.31 5.00 -18.34
CA ASN A 438 15.95 6.41 -18.39
C ASN A 438 14.42 6.61 -18.49
N ARG A 439 13.66 5.75 -17.82
CA ARG A 439 12.19 5.79 -17.71
C ARG A 439 11.80 6.06 -16.27
N ASP A 440 11.33 7.26 -16.01
CA ASP A 440 10.81 7.64 -14.69
C ASP A 440 9.28 7.45 -14.66
N PHE A 441 8.77 6.60 -13.78
CA PHE A 441 7.40 6.11 -13.86
C PHE A 441 6.77 5.85 -12.48
N SER A 442 5.48 5.59 -12.46
CA SER A 442 4.70 5.28 -11.26
C SER A 442 3.92 3.96 -11.41
N SER A 443 3.18 3.59 -10.37
CA SER A 443 2.31 2.41 -10.38
C SER A 443 1.32 2.39 -11.54
N PHE A 444 0.85 3.57 -12.00
CA PHE A 444 -0.14 3.69 -13.06
C PHE A 444 0.34 3.13 -14.40
N ASP A 445 1.64 3.27 -14.65
CA ASP A 445 2.26 2.91 -15.92
C ASP A 445 2.38 1.38 -16.10
N MET A 446 2.26 0.61 -14.99
CA MET A 446 2.35 -0.85 -15.03
C MET A 446 1.13 -1.49 -15.73
N PHE A 447 -0.07 -0.90 -15.63
CA PHE A 447 -1.27 -1.44 -16.27
C PHE A 447 -1.12 -1.59 -17.81
N PRO A 448 -0.89 -0.51 -18.57
CA PRO A 448 -0.66 -0.63 -20.01
C PRO A 448 0.62 -1.41 -20.35
N THR A 449 1.68 -1.29 -19.53
CA THR A 449 2.97 -1.96 -19.78
C THR A 449 2.85 -3.48 -19.72
N VAL A 450 2.19 -4.03 -18.69
CA VAL A 450 2.00 -5.48 -18.56
C VAL A 450 1.15 -6.02 -19.70
N LEU A 451 0.09 -5.33 -20.10
CA LEU A 451 -0.73 -5.72 -21.26
C LEU A 451 0.08 -5.76 -22.55
N GLU A 452 0.93 -4.77 -22.82
CA GLU A 452 1.79 -4.79 -24.01
C GLU A 452 2.89 -5.84 -23.91
N CYS A 453 3.40 -6.15 -22.72
CA CYS A 453 4.33 -7.28 -22.52
C CYS A 453 3.69 -8.65 -22.81
N LEU A 454 2.36 -8.76 -22.71
CA LEU A 454 1.61 -9.94 -23.16
C LEU A 454 1.37 -9.99 -24.68
N GLY A 455 1.68 -8.90 -25.40
CA GLY A 455 1.50 -8.77 -26.83
C GLY A 455 0.22 -8.05 -27.25
N ASN A 456 -0.53 -7.47 -26.30
CA ASN A 456 -1.62 -6.55 -26.65
C ASN A 456 -1.05 -5.30 -27.33
N GLN A 457 -1.79 -4.75 -28.28
CA GLN A 457 -1.50 -3.46 -28.89
C GLN A 457 -2.48 -2.44 -28.34
N ILE A 458 -1.98 -1.39 -27.73
CA ILE A 458 -2.76 -0.32 -27.11
C ILE A 458 -2.61 0.93 -27.97
N GLU A 459 -3.70 1.44 -28.53
CA GLU A 459 -3.67 2.66 -29.32
C GLU A 459 -3.13 3.85 -28.50
N GLY A 460 -2.05 4.49 -28.97
CA GLY A 460 -1.36 5.55 -28.23
C GLY A 460 -0.54 5.07 -27.01
N GLY A 461 -0.60 3.79 -26.65
CA GLY A 461 0.12 3.22 -25.51
C GLY A 461 -0.31 3.75 -24.14
N ARG A 462 -1.53 4.36 -24.03
CA ARG A 462 -2.02 4.98 -22.79
C ARG A 462 -3.36 4.39 -22.35
N LEU A 463 -3.46 4.08 -21.06
CA LEU A 463 -4.71 3.67 -20.40
C LEU A 463 -4.81 4.37 -19.04
N ALA A 464 -5.94 4.98 -18.78
CA ALA A 464 -6.18 5.76 -17.56
C ALA A 464 -5.13 6.88 -17.38
N LEU A 465 -4.41 6.92 -16.28
CA LEU A 465 -3.27 7.83 -16.05
C LEU A 465 -1.93 7.20 -16.48
N GLY A 466 -1.90 5.91 -16.81
CA GLY A 466 -0.68 5.17 -17.13
C GLY A 466 -0.27 5.30 -18.61
N GLN A 467 1.02 5.42 -18.85
CA GLN A 467 1.67 5.34 -20.15
C GLN A 467 2.50 4.08 -20.21
N SER A 468 2.31 3.25 -21.23
CA SER A 468 3.16 2.07 -21.43
C SER A 468 4.64 2.46 -21.52
N LEU A 469 5.48 1.76 -20.77
CA LEU A 469 6.93 1.94 -20.76
C LEU A 469 7.59 1.40 -22.04
N LEU A 470 6.84 0.67 -22.86
CA LEU A 470 7.27 0.27 -24.20
C LEU A 470 7.01 1.36 -25.26
N SER A 471 6.33 2.42 -24.88
CA SER A 471 6.11 3.60 -25.71
C SER A 471 7.23 4.63 -25.48
N LYS A 472 7.58 5.40 -26.52
CA LYS A 472 8.48 6.56 -26.39
C LYS A 472 7.79 7.81 -25.81
N ASN A 473 6.48 7.76 -25.64
CA ASN A 473 5.73 8.86 -25.04
C ASN A 473 6.10 9.00 -23.56
N PRO A 474 6.19 10.23 -23.04
CA PRO A 474 6.55 10.44 -21.65
C PRO A 474 5.44 10.00 -20.70
N THR A 475 5.84 9.40 -19.56
CA THR A 475 4.96 9.16 -18.42
C THR A 475 4.54 10.48 -17.77
N LEU A 476 3.60 10.44 -16.83
CA LEU A 476 3.23 11.64 -16.07
C LEU A 476 4.39 12.14 -15.18
N ILE A 477 5.21 11.20 -14.66
CA ILE A 477 6.39 11.57 -13.85
C ILE A 477 7.44 12.27 -14.71
N GLU A 478 7.73 11.75 -15.90
CA GLU A 478 8.66 12.36 -16.86
C GLU A 478 8.19 13.75 -17.31
N LYS A 479 6.87 13.93 -17.49
CA LYS A 479 6.28 15.18 -17.97
C LYS A 479 6.17 16.28 -16.90
N TYR A 480 5.83 15.91 -15.67
CA TYR A 480 5.44 16.86 -14.63
C TYR A 480 6.30 16.80 -13.36
N GLY A 481 7.06 15.72 -13.17
CA GLY A 481 7.77 15.40 -11.94
C GLY A 481 6.85 14.83 -10.86
N GLU A 482 7.41 13.94 -10.03
CA GLU A 482 6.72 13.23 -8.94
C GLU A 482 5.89 14.17 -8.04
N LYS A 483 6.51 15.24 -7.53
CA LYS A 483 5.88 16.16 -6.58
C LYS A 483 4.60 16.82 -7.14
N LYS A 484 4.63 17.20 -8.43
CA LYS A 484 3.46 17.81 -9.07
C LYS A 484 2.38 16.77 -9.30
N VAL A 485 2.72 15.61 -9.85
CA VAL A 485 1.77 14.52 -10.06
C VAL A 485 1.09 14.16 -8.74
N ASN A 486 1.89 13.92 -7.70
CA ASN A 486 1.38 13.55 -6.37
C ASN A 486 0.41 14.60 -5.79
N LYS A 487 0.73 15.88 -5.94
CA LYS A 487 -0.14 16.98 -5.49
C LYS A 487 -1.45 17.05 -6.29
N GLU A 488 -1.39 16.82 -7.60
CA GLU A 488 -2.56 16.98 -8.49
C GLU A 488 -3.53 15.80 -8.37
N ILE A 489 -3.04 14.56 -8.27
CA ILE A 489 -3.91 13.38 -8.13
C ILE A 489 -4.71 13.37 -6.83
N MET A 490 -4.23 14.05 -5.79
CA MET A 490 -4.94 14.18 -4.51
C MET A 490 -6.13 15.16 -4.55
N LYS A 491 -6.23 15.97 -5.59
CA LYS A 491 -7.34 16.91 -5.74
C LYS A 491 -8.58 16.15 -6.21
N ARG A 492 -9.75 16.68 -5.84
CA ARG A 492 -11.01 16.12 -6.31
C ARG A 492 -11.13 16.29 -7.83
N SER A 493 -11.58 15.24 -8.51
CA SER A 493 -11.82 15.23 -9.94
C SER A 493 -13.17 14.57 -10.23
N VAL A 494 -13.92 15.14 -11.16
CA VAL A 494 -15.20 14.56 -11.62
C VAL A 494 -14.94 13.25 -12.34
N GLU A 495 -13.90 13.18 -13.15
CA GLU A 495 -13.48 11.98 -13.89
C GLU A 495 -13.16 10.83 -12.93
N TYR A 496 -12.38 11.11 -11.87
CA TYR A 496 -12.06 10.09 -10.87
C TYR A 496 -13.30 9.62 -10.08
N GLU A 497 -14.22 10.54 -9.75
CA GLU A 497 -15.45 10.17 -9.01
C GLU A 497 -16.40 9.30 -9.83
N GLN A 498 -16.35 9.36 -11.16
CA GLN A 498 -17.14 8.50 -12.04
C GLN A 498 -16.64 7.05 -12.07
N LEU A 499 -15.39 6.79 -11.64
CA LEU A 499 -14.80 5.44 -11.59
C LEU A 499 -15.25 4.61 -10.39
N ARG A 500 -15.92 5.23 -9.42
CA ARG A 500 -16.41 4.58 -8.20
C ARG A 500 -17.60 3.69 -8.43
#